data_ac93a345a49959bee98a60ce2d5e97a5
#
_entry.id   ac93a345a49959bee98a60ce2d5e97a5
#
_cell.length_a   1.000
_cell.length_b   1.000
_cell.length_c   1.000
_cell.angle_alpha   90.00
_cell.angle_beta   90.00
_cell.angle_gamma   90.00
#
_symmetry.space_group_name_H-M   'P 1'
#
loop_
_entity.id
_entity.type
_entity.pdbx_description
1 polymer ?
#
loop_
_entity_poly.entity_id
_entity_poly.type
_entity_poly.pdbx_seq_one_letter_code
_entity_poly.pdbx_strand_id
1 'polypeptide(L)'
;MKGNISQTVKALFKEWQVNILEGSCQNIQIKNNILDICGVDDIVIGKDEWNRQISNCNNSLKTHTYSVLLSHRPELMNEYRKYNFDLVLCGHAHGGQVRIPYILNGLYAPNQGFFPKFAGGQYKYRTLRVIVGRGLSKKVWPRVFNPPEIVAVDILPQK
;
A
#
# COMPACT_ATOMS: atom_id res chain seq x y z
N MET A 1 20.39 10.39 14.85
CA MET A 1 19.18 10.41 15.67
C MET A 1 17.96 9.71 15.06
N LYS A 2 17.75 9.69 13.71
CA LYS A 2 16.59 9.00 13.10
C LYS A 2 16.60 7.47 13.24
N GLY A 3 17.75 6.81 13.36
CA GLY A 3 17.85 5.34 13.48
C GLY A 3 17.29 4.76 14.79
N ASN A 4 17.45 5.48 15.90
CA ASN A 4 17.01 4.99 17.21
C ASN A 4 15.49 4.92 17.37
N ILE A 5 14.75 5.90 16.83
CA ILE A 5 13.29 5.96 16.92
C ILE A 5 12.66 4.79 16.14
N SER A 6 13.17 4.50 14.95
CA SER A 6 12.69 3.39 14.13
C SER A 6 12.87 2.03 14.82
N GLN A 7 14.04 1.79 15.46
CA GLN A 7 14.30 0.55 16.18
C GLN A 7 13.41 0.40 17.42
N THR A 8 13.17 1.48 18.16
CA THR A 8 12.29 1.47 19.34
C THR A 8 10.83 1.16 18.93
N VAL A 9 10.34 1.76 17.86
CA VAL A 9 8.98 1.51 17.36
C VAL A 9 8.84 0.06 16.86
N LYS A 10 9.84 -0.47 16.17
CA LYS A 10 9.84 -1.87 15.73
C LYS A 10 9.85 -2.85 16.92
N ALA A 11 10.57 -2.53 17.98
CA ALA A 11 10.57 -3.34 19.20
C ALA A 11 9.16 -3.39 19.84
N LEU A 12 8.48 -2.25 19.94
CA LEU A 12 7.11 -2.18 20.43
C LEU A 12 6.13 -2.98 19.55
N PHE A 13 6.25 -2.90 18.24
CA PHE A 13 5.41 -3.69 17.35
C PHE A 13 5.61 -5.19 17.52
N LYS A 14 6.84 -5.64 17.74
CA LYS A 14 7.14 -7.05 18.04
C LYS A 14 6.53 -7.48 19.38
N GLU A 15 6.61 -6.65 20.42
CA GLU A 15 5.97 -6.89 21.70
C GLU A 15 4.44 -7.02 21.56
N TRP A 16 3.83 -6.22 20.69
CA TRP A 16 2.40 -6.31 20.37
C TRP A 16 2.06 -7.40 19.35
N GLN A 17 2.99 -8.28 19.03
CA GLN A 17 2.83 -9.36 18.07
C GLN A 17 2.43 -8.88 16.65
N VAL A 18 2.83 -7.67 16.29
CA VAL A 18 2.66 -7.15 14.95
C VAL A 18 3.80 -7.62 14.07
N ASN A 19 3.48 -8.27 12.96
CA ASN A 19 4.46 -8.69 11.97
C ASN A 19 4.90 -7.51 11.11
N ILE A 20 6.21 -7.23 11.11
CA ILE A 20 6.80 -6.18 10.30
C ILE A 20 7.37 -6.81 9.03
N LEU A 21 6.92 -6.33 7.88
CA LEU A 21 7.32 -6.83 6.56
C LEU A 21 8.19 -5.76 5.88
N GLU A 22 9.48 -6.08 5.75
CA GLU A 22 10.49 -5.21 5.13
C GLU A 22 11.19 -5.99 4.02
N GLY A 23 10.57 -6.06 2.86
CA GLY A 23 11.02 -6.89 1.74
C GLY A 23 10.81 -8.39 1.98
N SER A 24 9.79 -8.74 2.74
CA SER A 24 9.44 -10.12 3.09
C SER A 24 7.96 -10.39 2.91
N CYS A 25 7.61 -11.67 2.84
CA CYS A 25 6.24 -12.14 2.74
C CYS A 25 5.92 -13.10 3.88
N GLN A 26 4.66 -13.07 4.33
CA GLN A 26 4.08 -14.02 5.25
C GLN A 26 2.92 -14.76 4.58
N ASN A 27 2.89 -16.07 4.72
CA ASN A 27 1.78 -16.88 4.24
C ASN A 27 0.73 -16.99 5.35
N ILE A 28 -0.52 -16.68 5.01
CA ILE A 28 -1.67 -16.86 5.90
C ILE A 28 -2.55 -17.94 5.31
N GLN A 29 -2.77 -19.01 6.06
CA GLN A 29 -3.69 -20.05 5.67
C GLN A 29 -5.10 -19.70 6.15
N ILE A 30 -6.05 -19.64 5.21
CA ILE A 30 -7.46 -19.39 5.47
C ILE A 30 -8.26 -20.58 4.91
N LYS A 31 -8.66 -21.50 5.79
CA LYS A 31 -9.27 -22.78 5.41
C LYS A 31 -8.33 -23.54 4.44
N ASN A 32 -8.79 -23.77 3.21
CA ASN A 32 -8.03 -24.48 2.17
C ASN A 32 -7.25 -23.55 1.23
N ASN A 33 -7.25 -22.24 1.49
CA ASN A 33 -6.58 -21.26 0.66
C ASN A 33 -5.37 -20.67 1.39
N ILE A 34 -4.37 -20.25 0.62
CA ILE A 34 -3.20 -19.54 1.12
C ILE A 34 -3.20 -18.14 0.53
N LEU A 35 -2.95 -17.17 1.39
CA LEU A 35 -2.79 -15.76 1.04
C LEU A 35 -1.34 -15.36 1.33
N ASP A 36 -0.65 -14.82 0.34
CA ASP A 36 0.68 -14.25 0.51
C ASP A 36 0.56 -12.77 0.82
N ILE A 37 0.93 -12.34 2.02
CA ILE A 37 1.00 -10.93 2.39
C ILE A 37 2.44 -10.50 2.41
N CYS A 38 2.81 -9.61 1.52
CA CYS A 38 4.14 -9.05 1.39
C CYS A 38 4.14 -7.57 1.78
N GLY A 39 5.27 -7.06 2.22
CA GLY A 39 5.42 -5.66 2.54
C GLY A 39 6.78 -5.11 2.14
N VAL A 40 6.80 -3.85 1.73
CA VAL A 40 8.01 -3.10 1.42
C VAL A 40 8.02 -1.78 2.19
N ASP A 41 9.20 -1.32 2.54
CA ASP A 41 9.39 0.01 3.13
C ASP A 41 8.98 1.13 2.18
N ASP A 42 8.88 2.35 2.71
CA ASP A 42 8.74 3.53 1.87
C ASP A 42 10.03 3.74 1.04
N ILE A 43 9.88 4.14 -0.23
CA ILE A 43 11.01 4.35 -1.17
C ILE A 43 12.05 5.37 -0.67
N VAL A 44 11.76 6.13 0.38
CA VAL A 44 12.73 7.03 1.04
C VAL A 44 13.94 6.31 1.64
N ILE A 45 13.89 4.98 1.81
CA ILE A 45 15.06 4.17 2.20
C ILE A 45 16.13 4.11 1.11
N GLY A 46 15.80 4.54 -0.11
CA GLY A 46 16.62 4.47 -1.30
C GLY A 46 16.02 3.54 -2.36
N LYS A 47 16.15 3.95 -3.62
CA LYS A 47 15.53 3.24 -4.74
C LYS A 47 16.08 1.81 -4.91
N ASP A 48 17.38 1.62 -4.73
CA ASP A 48 18.02 0.31 -4.91
C ASP A 48 17.57 -0.68 -3.83
N GLU A 49 17.51 -0.22 -2.58
CA GLU A 49 17.03 -1.03 -1.48
C GLU A 49 15.56 -1.36 -1.64
N TRP A 50 14.73 -0.39 -2.04
CA TRP A 50 13.32 -0.61 -2.33
C TRP A 50 13.13 -1.63 -3.47
N ASN A 51 13.90 -1.52 -4.55
CA ASN A 51 13.88 -2.48 -5.67
C ASN A 51 14.28 -3.88 -5.20
N ARG A 52 15.28 -3.98 -4.33
CA ARG A 52 15.69 -5.26 -3.74
C ARG A 52 14.55 -5.88 -2.92
N GLN A 53 13.90 -5.08 -2.08
CA GLN A 53 12.79 -5.53 -1.25
C GLN A 53 11.60 -6.05 -2.07
N ILE A 54 11.15 -5.29 -3.06
CA ILE A 54 10.00 -5.70 -3.88
C ILE A 54 10.32 -6.93 -4.74
N SER A 55 11.56 -7.04 -5.23
CA SER A 55 12.03 -8.22 -5.96
C SER A 55 12.07 -9.45 -5.07
N ASN A 56 12.55 -9.33 -3.83
CA ASN A 56 12.52 -10.42 -2.84
C ASN A 56 11.09 -10.88 -2.56
N CYS A 57 10.17 -9.94 -2.36
CA CYS A 57 8.75 -10.25 -2.20
C CYS A 57 8.21 -11.02 -3.40
N ASN A 58 8.43 -10.53 -4.61
CA ASN A 58 7.96 -11.18 -5.83
C ASN A 58 8.52 -12.61 -6.01
N ASN A 59 9.81 -12.79 -5.70
CA ASN A 59 10.47 -14.10 -5.80
C ASN A 59 10.01 -15.09 -4.73
N SER A 60 9.42 -14.60 -3.64
CA SER A 60 8.89 -15.41 -2.53
C SER A 60 7.44 -15.83 -2.76
N LEU A 61 6.76 -15.31 -3.79
CA LEU A 61 5.38 -15.65 -4.09
C LEU A 61 5.26 -17.14 -4.47
N LYS A 62 4.27 -17.80 -3.91
CA LYS A 62 3.96 -19.19 -4.25
C LYS A 62 3.05 -19.26 -5.48
N THR A 63 3.18 -20.32 -6.24
CA THR A 63 2.26 -20.62 -7.33
C THR A 63 0.87 -20.94 -6.78
N HIS A 64 -0.17 -20.43 -7.46
CA HIS A 64 -1.57 -20.65 -7.09
C HIS A 64 -2.02 -20.03 -5.75
N THR A 65 -1.31 -19.04 -5.23
CA THR A 65 -1.75 -18.24 -4.09
C THR A 65 -2.19 -16.84 -4.53
N TYR A 66 -3.07 -16.23 -3.78
CA TYR A 66 -3.43 -14.82 -3.99
C TYR A 66 -2.44 -13.94 -3.22
N SER A 67 -1.86 -12.97 -3.89
CA SER A 67 -0.77 -12.15 -3.34
C SER A 67 -1.19 -10.71 -3.09
N VAL A 68 -0.89 -10.22 -1.89
CA VAL A 68 -1.15 -8.84 -1.46
C VAL A 68 0.17 -8.16 -1.13
N LEU A 69 0.46 -7.05 -1.78
CA LEU A 69 1.58 -6.18 -1.44
C LEU A 69 1.11 -4.99 -0.60
N LEU A 70 1.69 -4.81 0.56
CA LEU A 70 1.55 -3.61 1.38
C LEU A 70 2.64 -2.63 1.00
N SER A 71 2.27 -1.47 0.48
CA SER A 71 3.20 -0.41 0.11
C SER A 71 2.58 0.95 0.38
N HIS A 72 3.42 1.97 0.65
CA HIS A 72 2.91 3.27 1.04
C HIS A 72 2.53 4.17 -0.14
N ARG A 73 3.29 4.11 -1.25
CA ARG A 73 3.33 5.10 -2.33
C ARG A 73 2.48 4.72 -3.55
N PRO A 74 1.31 5.34 -3.78
CA PRO A 74 0.49 5.01 -4.95
C PRO A 74 1.09 5.51 -6.27
N GLU A 75 1.96 6.50 -6.27
CA GLU A 75 2.64 7.00 -7.47
C GLU A 75 3.61 5.98 -8.09
N LEU A 76 4.01 4.96 -7.33
CA LEU A 76 4.86 3.86 -7.82
C LEU A 76 4.07 2.80 -8.62
N MET A 77 2.85 3.10 -9.03
CA MET A 77 1.99 2.21 -9.80
C MET A 77 2.68 1.55 -11.00
N ASN A 78 3.51 2.31 -11.71
CA ASN A 78 4.24 1.77 -12.88
C ASN A 78 5.32 0.75 -12.47
N GLU A 79 5.84 0.84 -11.25
CA GLU A 79 6.78 -0.14 -10.72
C GLU A 79 6.04 -1.42 -10.31
N TYR A 80 4.92 -1.30 -9.56
CA TYR A 80 4.13 -2.47 -9.13
C TYR A 80 3.68 -3.35 -10.31
N ARG A 81 3.39 -2.76 -11.47
CA ARG A 81 2.96 -3.48 -12.69
C ARG A 81 4.03 -4.39 -13.29
N LYS A 82 5.28 -4.30 -12.85
CA LYS A 82 6.40 -5.14 -13.31
C LYS A 82 6.47 -6.46 -12.55
N TYR A 83 5.68 -6.60 -11.50
CA TYR A 83 5.69 -7.75 -10.58
C TYR A 83 4.36 -8.50 -10.62
N ASN A 84 4.33 -9.69 -10.03
CA ASN A 84 3.20 -10.63 -10.12
C ASN A 84 2.24 -10.55 -8.91
N PHE A 85 2.03 -9.37 -8.35
CA PHE A 85 1.05 -9.21 -7.28
C PHE A 85 -0.38 -9.11 -7.84
N ASP A 86 -1.34 -9.69 -7.12
CA ASP A 86 -2.76 -9.60 -7.46
C ASP A 86 -3.39 -8.31 -6.92
N LEU A 87 -2.98 -7.91 -5.70
CA LEU A 87 -3.48 -6.72 -5.02
C LEU A 87 -2.33 -5.91 -4.41
N VAL A 88 -2.37 -4.59 -4.59
CA VAL A 88 -1.50 -3.65 -3.87
C VAL A 88 -2.38 -2.72 -3.03
N LEU A 89 -2.06 -2.60 -1.76
CA LEU A 89 -2.71 -1.66 -0.84
C LEU A 89 -1.77 -0.47 -0.58
N CYS A 90 -2.25 0.73 -0.88
CA CYS A 90 -1.50 1.98 -0.72
C CYS A 90 -2.26 3.00 0.13
N GLY A 91 -1.51 3.96 0.66
CA GLY A 91 -2.04 5.14 1.34
C GLY A 91 -1.47 6.43 0.79
N HIS A 92 -0.83 7.25 1.64
CA HIS A 92 -0.02 8.43 1.36
C HIS A 92 -0.73 9.63 0.73
N ALA A 93 -1.59 9.43 -0.26
CA ALA A 93 -2.21 10.51 -1.03
C ALA A 93 -3.30 11.29 -0.26
N HIS A 94 -3.77 10.78 0.87
CA HIS A 94 -4.81 11.39 1.71
C HIS A 94 -6.05 11.87 0.94
N GLY A 95 -6.41 11.19 -0.13
CA GLY A 95 -7.51 11.59 -1.00
C GLY A 95 -7.28 12.88 -1.77
N GLY A 96 -6.02 13.35 -1.89
CA GLY A 96 -5.70 14.61 -2.55
C GLY A 96 -6.22 15.85 -1.85
N GLN A 97 -6.45 15.80 -0.55
CA GLN A 97 -6.93 16.86 0.36
C GLN A 97 -8.30 17.41 0.01
N VAL A 98 -8.46 18.06 -1.13
CA VAL A 98 -9.72 18.62 -1.66
C VAL A 98 -10.20 17.74 -2.81
N ARG A 99 -11.46 17.36 -2.77
CA ARG A 99 -12.13 16.58 -3.83
C ARG A 99 -13.39 17.29 -4.26
N ILE A 100 -13.81 17.06 -5.50
CA ILE A 100 -15.14 17.42 -5.98
C ILE A 100 -15.73 16.12 -6.54
N PRO A 101 -16.76 15.55 -5.90
CA PRO A 101 -17.37 14.31 -6.36
C PRO A 101 -17.64 14.33 -7.86
N TYR A 102 -17.30 13.25 -8.55
CA TYR A 102 -17.46 13.06 -10.02
C TYR A 102 -16.57 13.95 -10.91
N ILE A 103 -15.97 15.04 -10.40
CA ILE A 103 -15.20 16.00 -11.19
C ILE A 103 -13.70 15.92 -10.87
N LEU A 104 -13.35 15.94 -9.57
CA LEU A 104 -11.97 16.02 -9.12
C LEU A 104 -11.69 14.96 -8.07
N ASN A 105 -10.87 13.97 -8.42
CA ASN A 105 -10.48 12.91 -7.49
C ASN A 105 -9.50 13.38 -6.39
N GLY A 106 -8.82 14.48 -6.59
CA GLY A 106 -7.94 15.11 -5.60
C GLY A 106 -7.28 16.35 -6.17
N LEU A 107 -7.10 17.38 -5.33
CA LEU A 107 -6.46 18.61 -5.76
C LEU A 107 -4.94 18.50 -5.68
N TYR A 108 -4.41 17.96 -4.56
CA TYR A 108 -2.98 17.87 -4.32
C TYR A 108 -2.63 16.64 -3.50
N ALA A 109 -1.63 15.88 -3.92
CA ALA A 109 -1.07 14.80 -3.13
C ALA A 109 0.46 14.86 -3.07
N PRO A 110 1.08 14.45 -1.95
CA PRO A 110 2.52 14.37 -1.85
C PRO A 110 3.08 13.51 -2.99
N ASN A 111 4.23 13.93 -3.55
CA ASN A 111 4.96 13.24 -4.62
C ASN A 111 4.22 13.10 -5.95
N GLN A 112 2.97 13.57 -6.06
CA GLN A 112 2.19 13.62 -7.30
C GLN A 112 1.87 15.07 -7.72
N GLY A 113 1.94 16.03 -6.78
CA GLY A 113 1.63 17.44 -7.05
C GLY A 113 0.14 17.71 -7.18
N PHE A 114 -0.21 18.69 -8.01
CA PHE A 114 -1.60 19.05 -8.31
C PHE A 114 -2.25 18.04 -9.26
N PHE A 115 -3.55 17.82 -9.04
CA PHE A 115 -4.37 16.89 -9.81
C PHE A 115 -3.79 15.44 -9.84
N PRO A 116 -3.53 14.86 -8.65
CA PRO A 116 -2.88 13.58 -8.54
C PRO A 116 -3.69 12.48 -9.23
N LYS A 117 -3.01 11.66 -10.02
CA LYS A 117 -3.62 10.53 -10.73
C LYS A 117 -4.13 9.46 -9.76
N PHE A 118 -3.43 9.27 -8.63
CA PHE A 118 -3.71 8.21 -7.66
C PHE A 118 -4.01 8.79 -6.28
N ALA A 119 -5.11 9.55 -6.16
CA ALA A 119 -5.49 10.22 -4.92
C ALA A 119 -6.26 9.31 -3.96
N GLY A 120 -7.06 8.40 -4.46
CA GLY A 120 -7.87 7.45 -3.70
C GLY A 120 -8.76 6.62 -4.59
N GLY A 121 -9.21 5.48 -4.09
CA GLY A 121 -10.07 4.55 -4.81
C GLY A 121 -9.34 3.33 -5.38
N GLN A 122 -9.98 2.63 -6.30
CA GLN A 122 -9.48 1.40 -6.89
C GLN A 122 -9.02 1.63 -8.34
N TYR A 123 -7.85 1.09 -8.67
CA TYR A 123 -7.27 1.10 -10.00
C TYR A 123 -7.02 -0.34 -10.44
N LYS A 124 -7.29 -0.65 -11.71
CA LYS A 124 -7.11 -1.98 -12.28
C LYS A 124 -6.17 -1.92 -13.49
N TYR A 125 -5.16 -2.79 -13.50
CA TYR A 125 -4.22 -2.97 -14.60
C TYR A 125 -4.08 -4.45 -14.91
N ARG A 126 -4.71 -4.93 -15.98
CA ARG A 126 -4.76 -6.36 -16.30
C ARG A 126 -5.31 -7.15 -15.09
N THR A 127 -4.48 -8.01 -14.50
CA THR A 127 -4.80 -8.79 -13.30
C THR A 127 -4.58 -8.03 -12.00
N LEU A 128 -3.61 -7.09 -11.97
CA LEU A 128 -3.27 -6.31 -10.79
C LEU A 128 -4.39 -5.34 -10.41
N ARG A 129 -4.81 -5.37 -9.15
CA ARG A 129 -5.66 -4.36 -8.52
C ARG A 129 -4.85 -3.54 -7.54
N VAL A 130 -5.07 -2.23 -7.54
CA VAL A 130 -4.42 -1.32 -6.57
C VAL A 130 -5.50 -0.52 -5.88
N ILE A 131 -5.49 -0.55 -4.56
CA ILE A 131 -6.42 0.21 -3.72
C ILE A 131 -5.62 1.28 -3.00
N VAL A 132 -6.05 2.53 -3.16
CA VAL A 132 -5.46 3.69 -2.51
C VAL A 132 -6.45 4.21 -1.47
N GLY A 133 -6.15 3.97 -0.20
CA GLY A 133 -6.95 4.46 0.93
C GLY A 133 -6.71 5.94 1.19
N ARG A 134 -7.77 6.67 1.56
CA ARG A 134 -7.66 8.09 1.96
C ARG A 134 -7.15 8.25 3.40
N GLY A 135 -7.21 7.18 4.20
CA GLY A 135 -6.74 7.14 5.57
C GLY A 135 -7.55 8.00 6.54
N LEU A 136 -7.17 7.93 7.81
CA LEU A 136 -7.87 8.56 8.93
C LEU A 136 -7.23 9.85 9.41
N SER A 137 -6.00 10.19 8.98
CA SER A 137 -5.25 11.29 9.54
C SER A 137 -5.92 12.64 9.32
N LYS A 138 -6.00 13.43 10.40
CA LYS A 138 -6.31 14.85 10.38
C LYS A 138 -4.98 15.61 10.31
N LYS A 139 -4.57 16.02 9.11
CA LYS A 139 -3.41 16.92 8.96
C LYS A 139 -3.83 18.38 9.10
N VAL A 140 -2.82 19.27 9.18
CA VAL A 140 -3.00 20.72 9.24
C VAL A 140 -3.83 21.28 8.07
N TRP A 141 -3.74 20.66 6.91
CA TRP A 141 -4.52 21.02 5.72
C TRP A 141 -5.94 20.46 5.80
N PRO A 142 -6.96 21.31 5.60
CA PRO A 142 -8.34 20.86 5.66
C PRO A 142 -8.67 19.85 4.57
N ARG A 143 -9.49 18.86 4.90
CA ARG A 143 -10.10 17.96 3.94
C ARG A 143 -11.44 18.53 3.49
N VAL A 144 -11.58 18.84 2.21
CA VAL A 144 -12.85 19.35 1.63
C VAL A 144 -13.46 18.26 0.75
N PHE A 145 -14.70 17.87 1.04
CA PHE A 145 -15.41 16.74 0.40
C PHE A 145 -14.59 15.42 0.36
N ASN A 146 -13.70 15.28 1.34
CA ASN A 146 -12.77 14.18 1.43
C ASN A 146 -12.74 13.63 2.88
N PRO A 147 -13.83 13.02 3.35
CA PRO A 147 -13.88 12.49 4.70
C PRO A 147 -12.83 11.38 4.90
N PRO A 148 -12.35 11.17 6.14
CA PRO A 148 -11.59 9.98 6.49
C PRO A 148 -12.35 8.70 6.09
N GLU A 149 -11.62 7.66 5.69
CA GLU A 149 -12.24 6.39 5.34
C GLU A 149 -11.44 5.19 5.86
N ILE A 150 -12.17 4.13 6.15
CA ILE A 150 -11.66 2.77 6.31
C ILE A 150 -12.12 1.99 5.09
N VAL A 151 -11.19 1.33 4.41
CA VAL A 151 -11.49 0.49 3.25
C VAL A 151 -11.53 -0.96 3.71
N ALA A 152 -12.68 -1.60 3.60
CA ALA A 152 -12.81 -3.05 3.76
C ALA A 152 -12.61 -3.72 2.41
N VAL A 153 -11.81 -4.79 2.39
CA VAL A 153 -11.51 -5.54 1.17
C VAL A 153 -11.85 -7.01 1.40
N ASP A 154 -12.82 -7.51 0.66
CA ASP A 154 -13.17 -8.92 0.67
C ASP A 154 -12.43 -9.65 -0.46
N ILE A 155 -11.65 -10.67 -0.11
CA ILE A 155 -10.98 -11.55 -1.05
C ILE A 155 -11.76 -12.86 -1.09
N LEU A 156 -12.40 -13.10 -2.22
CA LEU A 156 -13.24 -14.28 -2.42
C LEU A 156 -12.55 -15.29 -3.33
N PRO A 157 -12.70 -16.60 -3.09
CA PRO A 157 -12.22 -17.60 -4.03
C PRO A 157 -12.92 -17.46 -5.38
N GLN A 158 -12.15 -17.66 -6.43
CA GLN A 158 -12.69 -17.70 -7.78
C GLN A 158 -13.57 -18.96 -7.92
N LYS A 159 -14.81 -18.78 -8.40
CA LYS A 159 -15.73 -19.88 -8.67
C LYS A 159 -15.29 -20.64 -9.91
#